data_496410ec45b5bbaad42c113f656f98e7
#
_entry.id   496410ec45b5bbaad42c113f656f98e7
#
_cell.length_a   1.000
_cell.length_b   1.000
_cell.length_c   1.000
_cell.angle_alpha   90.00
_cell.angle_beta   90.00
_cell.angle_gamma   90.00
#
_symmetry.space_group_name_H-M   'P 1'
#
loop_
_entity.id
_entity.type
_entity.pdbx_description
1 polymer ?
#
loop_
_entity_poly.entity_id
_entity_poly.type
_entity_poly.pdbx_seq_one_letter_code
_entity_poly.pdbx_strand_id
1 'polypeptide(L)'
;EETYGDIDVFCSNAGIIHLGTEQAPNDEWQMCWDLHLMAHVYAARSLAPKMATRGDGYLVNTASAAGLLSHVNSATYTVTKHAAVAFAEWISIAYGDRGVKVSVLCPQAVKTPMTEGRDRGAASVDGLITARYLADCVIASMDAEEFLILPHTEVTDYMKRKADNADRWLRGMRKYKAMYPEGI
;
A
#
# COMPACT_ATOMS: atom_id res chain seq x y z
N GLU A 1 -0.47 -18.24 -18.29
CA GLU A 1 -1.76 -18.34 -18.98
C GLU A 1 -1.84 -19.56 -19.88
N GLU A 2 -0.79 -19.88 -20.66
CA GLU A 2 -0.79 -21.04 -21.60
C GLU A 2 -1.10 -22.39 -20.93
N THR A 3 -0.77 -22.55 -19.64
CA THR A 3 -0.90 -23.84 -18.93
C THR A 3 -2.19 -23.94 -18.10
N TYR A 4 -2.67 -22.83 -17.54
CA TYR A 4 -3.77 -22.83 -16.56
C TYR A 4 -4.95 -21.91 -16.93
N GLY A 5 -4.92 -21.30 -18.11
CA GLY A 5 -5.94 -20.35 -18.56
C GLY A 5 -5.69 -18.92 -18.08
N ASP A 6 -6.74 -18.11 -18.14
CA ASP A 6 -6.70 -16.70 -17.77
C ASP A 6 -6.46 -16.48 -16.27
N ILE A 7 -5.82 -15.36 -15.94
CA ILE A 7 -5.66 -14.91 -14.56
C ILE A 7 -6.88 -14.09 -14.15
N ASP A 8 -7.63 -14.59 -13.17
CA ASP A 8 -8.83 -13.92 -12.67
C ASP A 8 -8.49 -12.91 -11.56
N VAL A 9 -7.55 -13.26 -10.69
CA VAL A 9 -7.09 -12.41 -9.58
C VAL A 9 -5.57 -12.32 -9.60
N PHE A 10 -5.04 -11.11 -9.50
CA PHE A 10 -3.60 -10.89 -9.35
C PHE A 10 -3.30 -10.02 -8.13
N CYS A 11 -2.58 -10.59 -7.16
CA CYS A 11 -2.12 -9.89 -5.95
C CYS A 11 -0.68 -9.41 -6.14
N SER A 12 -0.48 -8.14 -6.42
CA SER A 12 0.84 -7.50 -6.44
C SER A 12 1.24 -7.10 -5.02
N ASN A 13 1.93 -8.01 -4.31
CA ASN A 13 2.13 -7.91 -2.86
C ASN A 13 3.57 -7.69 -2.41
N ALA A 14 4.57 -8.04 -3.22
CA ALA A 14 5.97 -7.92 -2.85
C ALA A 14 6.35 -6.48 -2.44
N GLY A 15 7.15 -6.35 -1.40
CA GLY A 15 7.59 -5.05 -0.91
C GLY A 15 8.75 -5.15 0.04
N ILE A 16 9.49 -4.06 0.19
CA ILE A 16 10.61 -3.89 1.10
C ILE A 16 10.46 -2.57 1.86
N ILE A 17 11.24 -2.38 2.91
CA ILE A 17 11.38 -1.07 3.56
C ILE A 17 12.84 -0.80 3.84
N HIS A 18 13.32 0.35 3.36
CA HIS A 18 14.59 0.96 3.76
C HIS A 18 14.28 2.17 4.63
N LEU A 19 14.84 2.20 5.84
CA LEU A 19 14.74 3.38 6.70
C LEU A 19 15.79 4.40 6.25
N GLY A 20 15.41 5.67 6.20
CA GLY A 20 16.30 6.72 5.76
C GLY A 20 15.55 7.99 5.35
N THR A 21 16.32 9.03 5.16
CA THR A 21 15.86 10.35 4.75
C THR A 21 15.93 10.50 3.22
N GLU A 22 15.85 11.73 2.72
CA GLU A 22 16.11 12.08 1.31
C GLU A 22 17.56 11.77 0.88
N GLN A 23 18.48 11.54 1.84
CA GLN A 23 19.86 11.15 1.59
C GLN A 23 20.05 9.65 1.31
N ALA A 24 18.97 8.86 1.32
CA ALA A 24 19.05 7.44 0.95
C ALA A 24 19.74 7.29 -0.43
N PRO A 25 20.60 6.28 -0.62
CA PRO A 25 21.28 6.03 -1.89
C PRO A 25 20.30 5.90 -3.08
N ASN A 26 20.74 6.34 -4.27
CA ASN A 26 19.88 6.30 -5.46
C ASN A 26 19.42 4.87 -5.83
N ASP A 27 20.24 3.87 -5.57
CA ASP A 27 19.89 2.46 -5.79
C ASP A 27 18.78 1.96 -4.85
N GLU A 28 18.72 2.41 -3.61
CA GLU A 28 17.60 2.15 -2.70
C GLU A 28 16.31 2.83 -3.19
N TRP A 29 16.40 4.08 -3.65
CA TRP A 29 15.29 4.79 -4.28
C TRP A 29 14.77 4.01 -5.49
N GLN A 30 15.67 3.59 -6.37
CA GLN A 30 15.30 2.85 -7.58
C GLN A 30 14.70 1.48 -7.25
N MET A 31 15.29 0.74 -6.31
CA MET A 31 14.77 -0.56 -5.87
C MET A 31 13.35 -0.44 -5.28
N CYS A 32 13.11 0.55 -4.42
CA CYS A 32 11.78 0.80 -3.89
C CYS A 32 10.79 1.18 -5.00
N TRP A 33 11.21 2.00 -5.96
CA TRP A 33 10.39 2.41 -7.09
C TRP A 33 10.02 1.23 -7.98
N ASP A 34 10.99 0.41 -8.33
CA ASP A 34 10.79 -0.76 -9.19
C ASP A 34 9.86 -1.77 -8.53
N LEU A 35 10.04 -2.03 -7.24
CA LEU A 35 9.26 -3.03 -6.53
C LEU A 35 7.86 -2.53 -6.13
N HIS A 36 7.75 -1.28 -5.63
CA HIS A 36 6.47 -0.80 -5.09
C HIS A 36 5.55 -0.17 -6.13
N LEU A 37 6.11 0.30 -7.26
CA LEU A 37 5.32 0.91 -8.33
C LEU A 37 5.45 0.14 -9.63
N MET A 38 6.66 -0.03 -10.17
CA MET A 38 6.82 -0.59 -11.52
C MET A 38 6.34 -2.04 -11.61
N ALA A 39 6.45 -2.83 -10.54
CA ALA A 39 5.86 -4.18 -10.50
C ALA A 39 4.33 -4.14 -10.69
N HIS A 40 3.63 -3.20 -10.04
CA HIS A 40 2.19 -3.00 -10.25
C HIS A 40 1.89 -2.55 -11.70
N VAL A 41 2.72 -1.63 -12.23
CA VAL A 41 2.58 -1.15 -13.63
C VAL A 41 2.75 -2.30 -14.62
N TYR A 42 3.75 -3.16 -14.44
CA TYR A 42 3.99 -4.30 -15.34
C TYR A 42 2.85 -5.32 -15.28
N ALA A 43 2.36 -5.63 -14.08
CA ALA A 43 1.21 -6.50 -13.90
C ALA A 43 -0.04 -5.94 -14.60
N ALA A 44 -0.40 -4.69 -14.32
CA ALA A 44 -1.56 -4.04 -14.92
C ALA A 44 -1.45 -3.93 -16.44
N ARG A 45 -0.27 -3.57 -16.96
CA ARG A 45 0.00 -3.50 -18.41
C ARG A 45 -0.25 -4.84 -19.11
N SER A 46 0.09 -5.95 -18.46
CA SER A 46 -0.11 -7.30 -19.00
C SER A 46 -1.55 -7.78 -18.85
N LEU A 47 -2.22 -7.47 -17.73
CA LEU A 47 -3.47 -8.12 -17.34
C LEU A 47 -4.70 -7.24 -17.57
N ALA A 48 -4.66 -5.94 -17.23
CA ALA A 48 -5.86 -5.10 -17.28
C ALA A 48 -6.53 -5.03 -18.66
N PRO A 49 -5.80 -4.95 -19.80
CA PRO A 49 -6.44 -4.98 -21.12
C PRO A 49 -7.15 -6.32 -21.41
N LYS A 50 -6.59 -7.45 -20.99
CA LYS A 50 -7.18 -8.77 -21.17
C LYS A 50 -8.43 -8.95 -20.30
N MET A 51 -8.33 -8.59 -19.01
CA MET A 51 -9.46 -8.57 -18.07
C MET A 51 -10.60 -7.70 -18.60
N ALA A 52 -10.29 -6.49 -19.07
CA ALA A 52 -11.27 -5.57 -19.64
C ALA A 52 -11.91 -6.09 -20.95
N THR A 53 -11.20 -6.88 -21.74
CA THR A 53 -11.75 -7.49 -22.97
C THR A 53 -12.76 -8.59 -22.64
N ARG A 54 -12.52 -9.39 -21.60
CA ARG A 54 -13.47 -10.42 -21.17
C ARG A 54 -14.56 -9.88 -20.21
N GLY A 55 -14.40 -8.62 -19.73
CA GLY A 55 -15.37 -7.97 -18.82
C GLY A 55 -15.28 -8.45 -17.37
N ASP A 56 -14.19 -9.11 -16.97
CA ASP A 56 -13.99 -9.61 -15.60
C ASP A 56 -12.50 -9.76 -15.26
N GLY A 57 -12.14 -9.41 -14.01
CA GLY A 57 -10.82 -9.59 -13.43
C GLY A 57 -10.61 -8.72 -12.20
N TYR A 58 -9.64 -9.09 -11.37
CA TYR A 58 -9.37 -8.42 -10.11
C TYR A 58 -7.87 -8.16 -9.91
N LEU A 59 -7.50 -6.90 -9.64
CA LEU A 59 -6.14 -6.50 -9.28
C LEU A 59 -6.11 -6.03 -7.82
N VAL A 60 -5.32 -6.69 -6.98
CA VAL A 60 -5.09 -6.31 -5.58
C VAL A 60 -3.66 -5.79 -5.43
N ASN A 61 -3.52 -4.50 -5.15
CA ASN A 61 -2.21 -3.86 -4.98
C ASN A 61 -1.91 -3.63 -3.49
N THR A 62 -0.82 -4.20 -2.98
CA THR A 62 -0.39 -3.96 -1.61
C THR A 62 0.45 -2.68 -1.52
N ALA A 63 -0.19 -1.60 -1.05
CA ALA A 63 0.49 -0.37 -0.69
C ALA A 63 0.91 -0.39 0.80
N SER A 64 0.43 0.54 1.59
CA SER A 64 0.63 0.69 3.04
C SER A 64 -0.16 1.90 3.52
N ALA A 65 -0.48 1.99 4.81
CA ALA A 65 -0.90 3.24 5.45
C ALA A 65 0.11 4.39 5.22
N ALA A 66 1.40 4.06 5.03
CA ALA A 66 2.43 5.02 4.62
C ALA A 66 2.16 5.67 3.26
N GLY A 67 1.40 5.03 2.38
CA GLY A 67 0.95 5.59 1.09
C GLY A 67 -0.21 6.59 1.22
N LEU A 68 -0.80 6.70 2.41
CA LEU A 68 -1.89 7.62 2.73
C LEU A 68 -1.45 8.71 3.72
N LEU A 69 -0.62 8.33 4.70
CA LEU A 69 -0.28 9.14 5.88
C LEU A 69 1.17 9.60 5.96
N SER A 70 2.08 8.91 5.28
CA SER A 70 3.55 8.99 5.34
C SER A 70 4.19 8.19 6.50
N HIS A 71 5.31 7.52 6.22
CA HIS A 71 6.16 6.90 7.23
C HIS A 71 7.25 7.87 7.68
N VAL A 72 7.29 8.22 8.97
CA VAL A 72 8.14 9.31 9.49
C VAL A 72 9.65 9.04 9.36
N ASN A 73 10.07 7.79 9.20
CA ASN A 73 11.48 7.39 9.15
C ASN A 73 11.89 6.74 7.83
N SER A 74 11.07 6.84 6.77
CA SER A 74 11.44 6.35 5.45
C SER A 74 10.87 7.24 4.36
N ALA A 75 11.74 8.00 3.70
CA ALA A 75 11.39 8.83 2.56
C ALA A 75 11.06 7.96 1.33
N THR A 76 11.91 6.98 1.01
CA THR A 76 11.74 6.08 -0.14
C THR A 76 10.41 5.32 -0.06
N TYR A 77 10.12 4.73 1.10
CA TYR A 77 8.88 3.98 1.33
C TYR A 77 7.65 4.87 1.24
N THR A 78 7.68 6.05 1.88
CA THR A 78 6.59 7.02 1.83
C THR A 78 6.23 7.39 0.40
N VAL A 79 7.20 7.82 -0.39
CA VAL A 79 6.97 8.31 -1.76
C VAL A 79 6.47 7.19 -2.65
N THR A 80 7.11 6.02 -2.61
CA THR A 80 6.77 4.92 -3.49
C THR A 80 5.43 4.27 -3.14
N LYS A 81 5.05 4.23 -1.86
CA LYS A 81 3.73 3.74 -1.44
C LYS A 81 2.59 4.72 -1.75
N HIS A 82 2.84 6.04 -1.74
CA HIS A 82 1.89 7.02 -2.30
C HIS A 82 1.71 6.83 -3.81
N ALA A 83 2.79 6.59 -4.54
CA ALA A 83 2.73 6.30 -5.97
C ALA A 83 1.94 5.03 -6.26
N ALA A 84 2.08 3.97 -5.44
CA ALA A 84 1.30 2.75 -5.59
C ALA A 84 -0.21 2.97 -5.38
N VAL A 85 -0.61 3.79 -4.39
CA VAL A 85 -2.02 4.15 -4.17
C VAL A 85 -2.56 4.92 -5.37
N ALA A 86 -1.86 5.98 -5.80
CA ALA A 86 -2.27 6.79 -6.95
C ALA A 86 -2.38 5.96 -8.24
N PHE A 87 -1.49 4.99 -8.44
CA PHE A 87 -1.55 4.09 -9.59
C PHE A 87 -2.77 3.15 -9.52
N ALA A 88 -3.08 2.60 -8.34
CA ALA A 88 -4.28 1.78 -8.15
C ALA A 88 -5.57 2.57 -8.41
N GLU A 89 -5.66 3.81 -7.94
CA GLU A 89 -6.76 4.73 -8.24
C GLU A 89 -6.91 4.95 -9.74
N TRP A 90 -5.79 5.23 -10.43
CA TRP A 90 -5.80 5.46 -11.87
C TRP A 90 -6.28 4.24 -12.66
N ILE A 91 -5.83 3.02 -12.30
CA ILE A 91 -6.29 1.78 -12.94
C ILE A 91 -7.79 1.56 -12.70
N SER A 92 -8.27 1.80 -11.47
CA SER A 92 -9.70 1.70 -11.15
C SER A 92 -10.54 2.65 -12.01
N ILE A 93 -10.10 3.90 -12.17
CA ILE A 93 -10.78 4.90 -13.03
C ILE A 93 -10.75 4.48 -14.50
N ALA A 94 -9.62 3.96 -14.99
CA ALA A 94 -9.44 3.66 -16.41
C ALA A 94 -10.16 2.39 -16.87
N TYR A 95 -10.34 1.41 -15.96
CA TYR A 95 -10.80 0.07 -16.34
C TYR A 95 -12.04 -0.42 -15.56
N GLY A 96 -12.47 0.30 -14.51
CA GLY A 96 -13.58 -0.12 -13.66
C GLY A 96 -14.87 -0.40 -14.42
N ASP A 97 -15.31 0.54 -15.27
CA ASP A 97 -16.51 0.40 -16.12
C ASP A 97 -16.37 -0.70 -17.19
N ARG A 98 -15.19 -1.30 -17.30
CA ARG A 98 -14.89 -2.41 -18.23
C ARG A 98 -14.76 -3.75 -17.49
N GLY A 99 -15.24 -3.83 -16.23
CA GLY A 99 -15.28 -5.07 -15.45
C GLY A 99 -13.96 -5.41 -14.74
N VAL A 100 -12.97 -4.51 -14.70
CA VAL A 100 -11.73 -4.73 -13.93
C VAL A 100 -11.88 -4.14 -12.52
N LYS A 101 -12.00 -5.00 -11.54
CA LYS A 101 -12.04 -4.61 -10.12
C LYS A 101 -10.64 -4.35 -9.62
N VAL A 102 -10.50 -3.34 -8.77
CA VAL A 102 -9.19 -2.95 -8.20
C VAL A 102 -9.34 -2.68 -6.72
N SER A 103 -8.48 -3.30 -5.91
CA SER A 103 -8.33 -2.94 -4.50
C SER A 103 -6.91 -2.53 -4.19
N VAL A 104 -6.76 -1.57 -3.28
CA VAL A 104 -5.47 -1.19 -2.70
C VAL A 104 -5.46 -1.46 -1.20
N LEU A 105 -4.57 -2.36 -0.78
CA LEU A 105 -4.40 -2.77 0.61
C LEU A 105 -3.41 -1.82 1.30
N CYS A 106 -3.86 -1.13 2.34
CA CYS A 106 -3.09 -0.12 3.07
C CYS A 106 -2.97 -0.43 4.57
N PRO A 107 -2.23 -1.47 4.96
CA PRO A 107 -2.04 -1.82 6.37
C PRO A 107 -1.02 -0.90 7.05
N GLN A 108 -1.09 -0.81 8.38
CA GLN A 108 0.01 -0.46 9.25
C GLN A 108 0.89 -1.69 9.53
N ALA A 109 1.38 -1.88 10.76
CA ALA A 109 2.26 -2.98 11.10
C ALA A 109 1.54 -4.33 11.09
N VAL A 110 2.12 -5.30 10.38
CA VAL A 110 1.66 -6.69 10.29
C VAL A 110 2.78 -7.60 10.78
N LYS A 111 2.48 -8.62 11.57
CA LYS A 111 3.45 -9.62 12.04
C LYS A 111 4.03 -10.41 10.86
N THR A 112 5.22 -10.02 10.42
CA THR A 112 5.98 -10.60 9.30
C THR A 112 7.47 -10.44 9.57
N PRO A 113 8.36 -11.10 8.81
CA PRO A 113 9.81 -10.85 8.93
C PRO A 113 10.21 -9.37 8.74
N MET A 114 9.43 -8.60 7.95
CA MET A 114 9.67 -7.16 7.77
C MET A 114 9.54 -6.34 9.07
N THR A 115 8.70 -6.78 10.00
CA THR A 115 8.40 -6.08 11.26
C THR A 115 9.04 -6.75 12.48
N GLU A 116 9.79 -7.83 12.29
CA GLU A 116 10.48 -8.54 13.38
C GLU A 116 11.46 -7.61 14.10
N GLY A 117 11.37 -7.55 15.42
CA GLY A 117 12.17 -6.64 16.25
C GLY A 117 11.69 -5.15 16.23
N ARG A 118 10.59 -4.84 15.56
CA ARG A 118 10.04 -3.47 15.44
C ARG A 118 8.64 -3.30 16.05
N ASP A 119 8.35 -4.09 17.08
CA ASP A 119 7.01 -4.12 17.70
C ASP A 119 6.56 -2.78 18.34
N ARG A 120 7.52 -1.88 18.59
CA ARG A 120 7.30 -0.55 19.17
C ARG A 120 7.66 0.59 18.21
N GLY A 121 7.80 0.31 16.93
CA GLY A 121 8.11 1.30 15.91
C GLY A 121 6.95 2.21 15.56
N ALA A 122 7.23 3.26 14.80
CA ALA A 122 6.21 4.21 14.34
C ALA A 122 5.04 3.57 13.57
N ALA A 123 5.27 2.45 12.88
CA ALA A 123 4.21 1.76 12.15
C ALA A 123 3.27 0.93 13.04
N SER A 124 3.63 0.68 14.31
CA SER A 124 2.90 -0.20 15.23
C SER A 124 2.12 0.55 16.33
N VAL A 125 1.88 1.85 16.15
CA VAL A 125 1.17 2.69 17.13
C VAL A 125 -0.22 2.16 17.49
N ASP A 126 -0.93 1.58 16.52
CA ASP A 126 -2.25 0.98 16.72
C ASP A 126 -2.18 -0.57 16.87
N GLY A 127 -0.97 -1.08 17.12
CA GLY A 127 -0.71 -2.51 17.32
C GLY A 127 -0.25 -3.24 16.07
N LEU A 128 0.06 -4.54 16.25
CA LEU A 128 0.42 -5.45 15.17
C LEU A 128 -0.73 -6.44 14.94
N ILE A 129 -1.21 -6.50 13.70
CA ILE A 129 -2.16 -7.53 13.27
C ILE A 129 -1.43 -8.77 12.73
N THR A 130 -2.09 -9.91 12.73
CA THR A 130 -1.53 -11.13 12.13
C THR A 130 -1.70 -11.11 10.61
N ALA A 131 -0.81 -11.82 9.89
CA ALA A 131 -0.95 -12.00 8.45
C ALA A 131 -2.26 -12.74 8.08
N ARG A 132 -2.75 -13.63 8.95
CA ARG A 132 -4.04 -14.31 8.76
C ARG A 132 -5.20 -13.31 8.81
N TYR A 133 -5.27 -12.47 9.84
CA TYR A 133 -6.32 -11.45 9.95
C TYR A 133 -6.28 -10.48 8.77
N LEU A 134 -5.08 -10.08 8.34
CA LEU A 134 -4.91 -9.26 7.14
C LEU A 134 -5.52 -9.92 5.90
N ALA A 135 -5.24 -11.21 5.68
CA ALA A 135 -5.76 -11.96 4.55
C ALA A 135 -7.31 -12.08 4.61
N ASP A 136 -7.86 -12.32 5.79
CA ASP A 136 -9.31 -12.39 5.98
C ASP A 136 -9.98 -11.02 5.66
N CYS A 137 -9.35 -9.89 6.03
CA CYS A 137 -9.80 -8.55 5.62
C CYS A 137 -9.77 -8.37 4.10
N VAL A 138 -8.69 -8.82 3.43
CA VAL A 138 -8.57 -8.72 1.97
C VAL A 138 -9.69 -9.50 1.28
N ILE A 139 -9.95 -10.73 1.69
CA ILE A 139 -11.01 -11.56 1.11
C ILE A 139 -12.38 -10.89 1.28
N ALA A 140 -12.69 -10.43 2.50
CA ALA A 140 -13.97 -9.75 2.77
C ALA A 140 -14.16 -8.49 1.93
N SER A 141 -13.10 -7.67 1.78
CA SER A 141 -13.16 -6.46 0.94
C SER A 141 -13.23 -6.78 -0.55
N MET A 142 -12.59 -7.87 -1.01
CA MET A 142 -12.73 -8.33 -2.40
C MET A 142 -14.14 -8.80 -2.70
N ASP A 143 -14.78 -9.54 -1.78
CA ASP A 143 -16.17 -9.98 -1.91
C ASP A 143 -17.16 -8.80 -1.95
N ALA A 144 -16.83 -7.70 -1.27
CA ALA A 144 -17.58 -6.45 -1.28
C ALA A 144 -17.18 -5.49 -2.41
N GLU A 145 -16.18 -5.84 -3.22
CA GLU A 145 -15.59 -5.02 -4.29
C GLU A 145 -15.10 -3.63 -3.81
N GLU A 146 -14.63 -3.55 -2.55
CA GLU A 146 -14.13 -2.32 -1.97
C GLU A 146 -12.75 -1.94 -2.54
N PHE A 147 -12.61 -0.68 -2.95
CA PHE A 147 -11.33 -0.17 -3.48
C PHE A 147 -10.26 -0.06 -2.40
N LEU A 148 -10.56 0.56 -1.24
CA LEU A 148 -9.58 0.85 -0.20
C LEU A 148 -9.73 -0.10 0.98
N ILE A 149 -8.74 -0.98 1.16
CA ILE A 149 -8.70 -1.96 2.25
C ILE A 149 -7.86 -1.43 3.40
N LEU A 150 -8.50 -1.15 4.54
CA LEU A 150 -7.88 -0.62 5.76
C LEU A 150 -8.03 -1.60 6.93
N PRO A 151 -7.11 -2.56 7.10
CA PRO A 151 -7.19 -3.53 8.20
C PRO A 151 -7.04 -2.90 9.60
N HIS A 152 -6.37 -1.72 9.67
CA HIS A 152 -6.32 -0.88 10.86
C HIS A 152 -7.31 0.27 10.67
N THR A 153 -8.44 0.20 11.34
CA THR A 153 -9.57 1.12 11.15
C THR A 153 -9.25 2.56 11.52
N GLU A 154 -8.28 2.78 12.41
CA GLU A 154 -7.77 4.08 12.86
C GLU A 154 -7.21 4.92 11.70
N VAL A 155 -6.72 4.27 10.65
CA VAL A 155 -6.20 4.94 9.46
C VAL A 155 -7.25 5.84 8.82
N THR A 156 -8.52 5.45 8.83
CA THR A 156 -9.63 6.28 8.33
C THR A 156 -9.70 7.63 9.04
N ASP A 157 -9.57 7.65 10.36
CA ASP A 157 -9.62 8.90 11.12
C ASP A 157 -8.36 9.75 10.94
N TYR A 158 -7.21 9.10 10.75
CA TYR A 158 -5.97 9.82 10.40
C TYR A 158 -6.07 10.49 9.05
N MET A 159 -6.63 9.82 8.03
CA MET A 159 -6.89 10.40 6.71
C MET A 159 -7.82 11.62 6.80
N LYS A 160 -8.93 11.52 7.55
CA LYS A 160 -9.83 12.65 7.77
C LYS A 160 -9.12 13.84 8.42
N ARG A 161 -8.32 13.60 9.47
CA ARG A 161 -7.52 14.66 10.15
C ARG A 161 -6.50 15.30 9.22
N LYS A 162 -5.87 14.51 8.34
CA LYS A 162 -4.92 14.99 7.32
C LYS A 162 -5.62 15.88 6.29
N ALA A 163 -6.78 15.45 5.80
CA ALA A 163 -7.55 16.18 4.80
C ALA A 163 -8.17 17.48 5.37
N ASP A 164 -8.65 17.44 6.62
CA ASP A 164 -9.29 18.56 7.30
C ASP A 164 -8.33 19.75 7.49
N ASN A 165 -7.07 19.48 7.88
CA ASN A 165 -6.06 20.54 8.02
C ASN A 165 -4.64 19.99 7.89
N ALA A 166 -4.07 20.13 6.70
CA ALA A 166 -2.74 19.62 6.39
C ALA A 166 -1.63 20.22 7.25
N ASP A 167 -1.70 21.53 7.57
CA ASP A 167 -0.67 22.17 8.39
C ASP A 167 -0.70 21.67 9.84
N ARG A 168 -1.88 21.49 10.40
CA ARG A 168 -2.07 20.89 11.74
C ARG A 168 -1.54 19.44 11.75
N TRP A 169 -1.88 18.67 10.73
CA TRP A 169 -1.40 17.31 10.53
C TRP A 169 0.13 17.26 10.50
N LEU A 170 0.76 18.05 9.64
CA LEU A 170 2.22 18.09 9.51
C LEU A 170 2.94 18.53 10.80
N ARG A 171 2.36 19.46 11.56
CA ARG A 171 2.87 19.80 12.91
C ARG A 171 2.80 18.60 13.86
N GLY A 172 1.72 17.81 13.80
CA GLY A 172 1.57 16.56 14.57
C GLY A 172 2.61 15.51 14.15
N MET A 173 2.79 15.31 12.84
CA MET A 173 3.77 14.35 12.29
C MET A 173 5.22 14.70 12.63
N ARG A 174 5.57 16.00 12.73
CA ARG A 174 6.89 16.41 13.23
C ARG A 174 7.12 16.02 14.70
N LYS A 175 6.09 16.18 15.55
CA LYS A 175 6.17 15.72 16.94
C LYS A 175 6.26 14.20 17.02
N TYR A 176 5.49 13.51 16.18
CA TYR A 176 5.51 12.06 16.09
C TYR A 176 6.88 11.54 15.66
N LYS A 177 7.49 12.15 14.63
CA LYS A 177 8.87 11.81 14.21
C LYS A 177 9.88 11.98 15.34
N ALA A 178 9.74 13.02 16.17
CA ALA A 178 10.64 13.25 17.30
C ALA A 178 10.54 12.18 18.41
N MET A 179 9.44 11.43 18.47
CA MET A 179 9.27 10.29 19.39
C MET A 179 9.98 9.02 18.90
N TYR A 180 10.33 8.96 17.60
CA TYR A 180 10.98 7.82 16.96
C TYR A 180 12.23 8.28 16.17
N PRO A 181 13.28 8.81 16.86
CA PRO A 181 14.42 9.45 16.21
C PRO A 181 15.29 8.51 15.36
N GLU A 182 15.33 7.22 15.72
CA GLU A 182 16.23 6.23 15.11
C GLU A 182 15.52 5.25 14.14
N GLY A 183 14.28 5.51 13.80
CA GLY A 183 13.58 4.69 12.82
C GLY A 183 13.14 3.30 13.29
N ILE A 184 13.12 3.08 14.59
CA ILE A 184 12.60 1.85 15.19
C ILE A 184 11.07 1.88 15.17
#